data_f1211d6cac29523ff9f97270250fd930
#
_entry.id   f1211d6cac29523ff9f97270250fd930
#
_cell.length_a   1.000
_cell.length_b   1.000
_cell.length_c   1.000
_cell.angle_alpha   90.00
_cell.angle_beta   90.00
_cell.angle_gamma   90.00
#
_symmetry.space_group_name_H-M   'P 1'
#
loop_
_entity.id
_entity.type
_entity.pdbx_description
1 polymer ?
#
loop_
_entity_poly.entity_id
_entity_poly.type
_entity_poly.pdbx_seq_one_letter_code
_entity_poly.pdbx_strand_id
1 'polypeptide(L)'
;MGRKIMVVTAAYGAEQVRQAGGQRAMLPVIAGAGADGVEIRRELFNSEELLALPALSESIELMGLLACYSAPAALFMPDGTLNPDLPRYLSEANTLNALWLKVSLGHFSDTQPLDALRALLNASGMALVVENDQTDCGQLAPMRRFQAACREMALPVTLTFDMGNWLWVGDSPEEAAHHLAPAVSYIHVKAAVPHKDNFRAVAPDRADARWLDLLGQLPADAPRGIEFPLEGADLTAVTRHYVNLLREE
;
A
#
# COMPACT_ATOMS: atom_id res chain seq x y z
N MET A 1 -9.20 -14.06 -14.48
CA MET A 1 -9.13 -14.17 -12.99
C MET A 1 -9.79 -12.92 -12.44
N GLY A 2 -10.59 -13.04 -11.37
CA GLY A 2 -11.19 -11.86 -10.75
C GLY A 2 -10.15 -10.95 -10.12
N ARG A 3 -10.51 -9.67 -9.94
CA ARG A 3 -9.70 -8.66 -9.25
C ARG A 3 -9.40 -9.07 -7.81
N LYS A 4 -8.16 -8.97 -7.37
CA LYS A 4 -7.75 -9.31 -6.01
C LYS A 4 -8.02 -8.16 -5.05
N ILE A 5 -8.62 -8.47 -3.91
CA ILE A 5 -8.87 -7.51 -2.83
C ILE A 5 -7.99 -7.85 -1.64
N MET A 6 -7.15 -6.88 -1.29
CA MET A 6 -6.27 -6.93 -0.11
C MET A 6 -6.91 -6.09 1.01
N VAL A 7 -6.68 -6.47 2.25
CA VAL A 7 -7.08 -5.65 3.40
C VAL A 7 -5.83 -5.17 4.12
N VAL A 8 -5.70 -3.86 4.25
CA VAL A 8 -4.62 -3.23 5.01
C VAL A 8 -4.95 -3.36 6.50
N THR A 9 -4.07 -3.96 7.29
CA THR A 9 -4.34 -4.19 8.73
C THR A 9 -4.58 -2.90 9.49
N ALA A 10 -3.95 -1.79 9.08
CA ALA A 10 -4.18 -0.46 9.66
C ALA A 10 -5.62 0.06 9.49
N ALA A 11 -6.39 -0.48 8.54
CA ALA A 11 -7.80 -0.10 8.35
C ALA A 11 -8.68 -0.40 9.57
N TYR A 12 -8.28 -1.37 10.39
CA TYR A 12 -8.97 -1.68 11.64
C TYR A 12 -8.59 -0.73 12.81
N GLY A 13 -7.61 0.15 12.60
CA GLY A 13 -7.08 1.03 13.65
C GLY A 13 -6.00 0.35 14.51
N ALA A 14 -4.90 1.06 14.74
CA ALA A 14 -3.72 0.52 15.45
C ALA A 14 -4.07 0.01 16.86
N GLU A 15 -4.91 0.74 17.59
CA GLU A 15 -5.32 0.35 18.96
C GLU A 15 -6.14 -0.94 18.95
N GLN A 16 -7.07 -1.10 18.02
CA GLN A 16 -7.88 -2.30 17.90
C GLN A 16 -7.04 -3.52 17.50
N VAL A 17 -6.12 -3.35 16.55
CA VAL A 17 -5.17 -4.40 16.19
C VAL A 17 -4.35 -4.85 17.39
N ARG A 18 -3.82 -3.90 18.16
CA ARG A 18 -3.05 -4.17 19.39
C ARG A 18 -3.88 -4.91 20.44
N GLN A 19 -5.12 -4.47 20.69
CA GLN A 19 -6.02 -5.11 21.68
C GLN A 19 -6.44 -6.51 21.25
N ALA A 20 -6.55 -6.77 19.97
CA ALA A 20 -6.85 -8.11 19.44
C ALA A 20 -5.69 -9.10 19.58
N GLY A 21 -4.46 -8.62 19.85
CA GLY A 21 -3.26 -9.46 19.96
C GLY A 21 -2.36 -9.38 18.73
N GLY A 22 -2.38 -8.23 18.01
CA GLY A 22 -1.54 -7.94 16.86
C GLY A 22 -2.17 -8.29 15.51
N GLN A 23 -1.39 -8.07 14.45
CA GLN A 23 -1.88 -8.25 13.07
C GLN A 23 -2.30 -9.69 12.75
N ARG A 24 -1.62 -10.68 13.36
CA ARG A 24 -1.97 -12.09 13.22
C ARG A 24 -3.42 -12.39 13.63
N ALA A 25 -3.92 -11.71 14.67
CA ALA A 25 -5.28 -11.90 15.16
C ALA A 25 -6.36 -11.36 14.19
N MET A 26 -5.97 -10.51 13.23
CA MET A 26 -6.88 -10.00 12.19
C MET A 26 -7.05 -10.96 11.01
N LEU A 27 -6.16 -11.93 10.83
CA LEU A 27 -6.19 -12.85 9.68
C LEU A 27 -7.51 -13.63 9.56
N PRO A 28 -8.11 -14.20 10.65
CA PRO A 28 -9.39 -14.87 10.56
C PRO A 28 -10.53 -13.95 10.11
N VAL A 29 -10.51 -12.68 10.51
CA VAL A 29 -11.50 -11.67 10.08
C VAL A 29 -11.38 -11.42 8.58
N ILE A 30 -10.15 -11.20 8.10
CA ILE A 30 -9.84 -10.92 6.70
C ILE A 30 -10.19 -12.12 5.80
N ALA A 31 -9.75 -13.32 6.17
CA ALA A 31 -10.06 -14.55 5.44
C ALA A 31 -11.57 -14.85 5.47
N GLY A 32 -12.21 -14.74 6.64
CA GLY A 32 -13.65 -14.92 6.79
C GLY A 32 -14.49 -13.91 6.01
N ALA A 33 -13.95 -12.74 5.70
CA ALA A 33 -14.58 -11.74 4.85
C ALA A 33 -14.48 -12.08 3.34
N GLY A 34 -13.66 -13.06 2.96
CA GLY A 34 -13.47 -13.46 1.56
C GLY A 34 -12.46 -12.57 0.81
N ALA A 35 -11.58 -11.86 1.51
CA ALA A 35 -10.48 -11.15 0.89
C ALA A 35 -9.46 -12.13 0.29
N ASP A 36 -8.70 -11.67 -0.72
CA ASP A 36 -7.66 -12.48 -1.36
C ASP A 36 -6.32 -12.38 -0.63
N GLY A 37 -6.13 -11.34 0.18
CA GLY A 37 -4.87 -11.16 0.90
C GLY A 37 -4.90 -10.05 1.95
N VAL A 38 -3.76 -9.87 2.57
CA VAL A 38 -3.53 -8.93 3.66
C VAL A 38 -2.30 -8.08 3.39
N GLU A 39 -2.38 -6.78 3.65
CA GLU A 39 -1.20 -5.92 3.74
C GLU A 39 -0.78 -5.80 5.20
N ILE A 40 0.38 -6.35 5.50
CA ILE A 40 1.01 -6.26 6.81
C ILE A 40 1.75 -4.93 6.92
N ARG A 41 1.50 -4.20 8.00
CA ARG A 41 2.05 -2.88 8.29
C ARG A 41 3.17 -2.99 9.33
N ARG A 42 4.38 -2.59 8.92
CA ARG A 42 5.57 -2.72 9.78
C ARG A 42 5.45 -1.91 11.08
N GLU A 43 4.85 -0.75 11.01
CA GLU A 43 4.65 0.15 12.16
C GLU A 43 3.69 -0.38 13.21
N LEU A 44 2.91 -1.40 12.89
CA LEU A 44 2.01 -2.05 13.85
C LEU A 44 2.66 -3.20 14.62
N PHE A 45 3.90 -3.56 14.29
CA PHE A 45 4.65 -4.57 15.02
C PHE A 45 5.33 -4.02 16.27
N ASN A 46 5.35 -4.81 17.32
CA ASN A 46 6.33 -4.69 18.38
C ASN A 46 7.60 -5.51 18.06
N SER A 47 8.61 -5.44 18.92
CA SER A 47 9.90 -6.11 18.69
C SER A 47 9.78 -7.65 18.68
N GLU A 48 8.88 -8.23 19.45
CA GLU A 48 8.67 -9.67 19.52
C GLU A 48 7.98 -10.18 18.23
N GLU A 49 6.99 -9.44 17.74
CA GLU A 49 6.30 -9.77 16.50
C GLU A 49 7.24 -9.71 15.28
N LEU A 50 8.17 -8.74 15.23
CA LEU A 50 9.20 -8.68 14.19
C LEU A 50 10.14 -9.90 14.19
N LEU A 51 10.39 -10.50 15.32
CA LEU A 51 11.16 -11.74 15.43
C LEU A 51 10.33 -12.98 15.03
N ALA A 52 9.00 -12.86 15.03
CA ALA A 52 8.05 -13.94 14.73
C ALA A 52 7.51 -13.89 13.29
N LEU A 53 8.13 -13.15 12.37
CA LEU A 53 7.70 -13.05 10.96
C LEU A 53 7.51 -14.42 10.26
N PRO A 54 8.37 -15.45 10.47
CA PRO A 54 8.12 -16.76 9.88
C PRO A 54 6.80 -17.38 10.33
N ALA A 55 6.45 -17.27 11.62
CA ALA A 55 5.20 -17.81 12.15
C ALA A 55 3.97 -17.01 11.65
N LEU A 56 4.13 -15.70 11.38
CA LEU A 56 3.09 -14.90 10.75
C LEU A 56 2.90 -15.32 9.29
N SER A 57 3.99 -15.54 8.54
CA SER A 57 3.95 -16.03 7.16
C SER A 57 3.18 -17.36 7.06
N GLU A 58 3.51 -18.33 7.92
CA GLU A 58 2.78 -19.61 8.00
C GLU A 58 1.28 -19.40 8.30
N SER A 59 0.95 -18.45 9.18
CA SER A 59 -0.45 -18.16 9.52
C SER A 59 -1.22 -17.55 8.35
N ILE A 60 -0.59 -16.67 7.57
CA ILE A 60 -1.17 -16.08 6.36
C ILE A 60 -1.45 -17.18 5.32
N GLU A 61 -0.47 -18.06 5.10
CA GLU A 61 -0.60 -19.20 4.17
C GLU A 61 -1.72 -20.17 4.59
N LEU A 62 -1.78 -20.54 5.88
CA LEU A 62 -2.82 -21.41 6.44
C LEU A 62 -4.24 -20.83 6.28
N MET A 63 -4.38 -19.51 6.26
CA MET A 63 -5.65 -18.84 5.99
C MET A 63 -5.96 -18.70 4.50
N GLY A 64 -5.07 -19.16 3.62
CA GLY A 64 -5.22 -19.04 2.17
C GLY A 64 -5.08 -17.61 1.64
N LEU A 65 -4.44 -16.72 2.41
CA LEU A 65 -4.25 -15.32 2.06
C LEU A 65 -2.90 -15.08 1.36
N LEU A 66 -2.89 -14.11 0.45
CA LEU A 66 -1.67 -13.52 -0.09
C LEU A 66 -1.14 -12.46 0.89
N ALA A 67 0.17 -12.28 0.94
CA ALA A 67 0.79 -11.24 1.74
C ALA A 67 1.29 -10.08 0.87
N CYS A 68 1.13 -8.85 1.34
CA CYS A 68 1.86 -7.66 0.93
C CYS A 68 2.52 -7.06 2.17
N TYR A 69 3.65 -6.40 2.01
CA TYR A 69 4.37 -5.81 3.14
C TYR A 69 4.61 -4.32 2.93
N SER A 70 4.24 -3.52 3.91
CA SER A 70 4.40 -2.06 3.90
C SER A 70 5.30 -1.61 5.04
N ALA A 71 6.38 -0.92 4.71
CA ALA A 71 7.24 -0.25 5.68
C ALA A 71 6.98 1.28 5.67
N PRO A 72 6.85 1.93 6.84
CA PRO A 72 6.64 3.37 6.96
C PRO A 72 7.98 4.09 6.76
N ALA A 73 8.54 3.96 5.57
CA ALA A 73 9.88 4.42 5.23
C ALA A 73 9.90 5.02 3.83
N ALA A 74 10.73 6.04 3.65
CA ALA A 74 11.02 6.61 2.35
C ALA A 74 12.08 5.77 1.62
N LEU A 75 11.94 5.64 0.30
CA LEU A 75 12.95 5.01 -0.56
C LEU A 75 14.23 5.85 -0.61
N PHE A 76 14.09 7.18 -0.70
CA PHE A 76 15.20 8.12 -0.72
C PHE A 76 15.20 9.02 0.52
N MET A 77 16.35 9.10 1.17
CA MET A 77 16.59 9.94 2.35
C MET A 77 16.64 11.43 1.97
N PRO A 78 16.60 12.37 2.94
CA PRO A 78 16.66 13.82 2.67
C PRO A 78 17.93 14.27 1.93
N ASP A 79 19.03 13.56 2.06
CA ASP A 79 20.27 13.80 1.31
C ASP A 79 20.26 13.17 -0.09
N GLY A 80 19.15 12.52 -0.44
CA GLY A 80 18.96 11.84 -1.70
C GLY A 80 19.54 10.44 -1.78
N THR A 81 20.23 9.94 -0.79
CA THR A 81 20.72 8.55 -0.79
C THR A 81 19.60 7.54 -0.63
N LEU A 82 19.81 6.30 -1.08
CA LEU A 82 18.89 5.22 -0.78
C LEU A 82 18.80 4.99 0.73
N ASN A 83 17.61 4.68 1.18
CA ASN A 83 17.36 4.35 2.58
C ASN A 83 18.26 3.16 2.99
N PRO A 84 19.15 3.32 4.00
CA PRO A 84 20.09 2.28 4.41
C PRO A 84 19.40 1.06 5.02
N ASP A 85 18.14 1.19 5.46
CA ASP A 85 17.33 0.10 5.99
C ASP A 85 16.59 -0.70 4.90
N LEU A 86 16.63 -0.28 3.65
CA LEU A 86 15.93 -0.96 2.55
C LEU A 86 16.28 -2.45 2.44
N PRO A 87 17.56 -2.89 2.57
CA PRO A 87 17.90 -4.31 2.56
C PRO A 87 17.18 -5.11 3.65
N ARG A 88 17.02 -4.52 4.84
CA ARG A 88 16.28 -5.14 5.94
C ARG A 88 14.78 -5.29 5.60
N TYR A 89 14.14 -4.26 5.07
CA TYR A 89 12.72 -4.33 4.69
C TYR A 89 12.48 -5.34 3.57
N LEU A 90 13.39 -5.45 2.60
CA LEU A 90 13.34 -6.47 1.55
C LEU A 90 13.45 -7.88 2.15
N SER A 91 14.34 -8.09 3.13
CA SER A 91 14.48 -9.36 3.84
C SER A 91 13.24 -9.72 4.67
N GLU A 92 12.64 -8.74 5.37
CA GLU A 92 11.39 -8.92 6.11
C GLU A 92 10.24 -9.31 5.17
N ALA A 93 10.12 -8.64 4.01
CA ALA A 93 9.12 -8.95 2.98
C ALA A 93 9.31 -10.38 2.41
N ASN A 94 10.55 -10.79 2.16
CA ASN A 94 10.87 -12.14 1.73
C ASN A 94 10.49 -13.18 2.79
N THR A 95 10.74 -12.91 4.07
CA THR A 95 10.36 -13.79 5.18
C THR A 95 8.85 -13.97 5.27
N LEU A 96 8.08 -12.92 4.96
CA LEU A 96 6.62 -12.96 4.90
C LEU A 96 6.08 -13.62 3.63
N ASN A 97 6.94 -14.02 2.69
CA ASN A 97 6.54 -14.47 1.35
C ASN A 97 5.61 -13.45 0.67
N ALA A 98 5.92 -12.15 0.85
CA ALA A 98 5.10 -11.07 0.33
C ALA A 98 5.23 -10.95 -1.19
N LEU A 99 4.15 -10.54 -1.85
CA LEU A 99 4.14 -10.26 -3.29
C LEU A 99 5.04 -9.07 -3.64
N TRP A 100 5.11 -8.10 -2.74
CA TRP A 100 5.94 -6.90 -2.87
C TRP A 100 6.21 -6.25 -1.51
N LEU A 101 7.28 -5.45 -1.48
CA LEU A 101 7.52 -4.43 -0.46
C LEU A 101 6.95 -3.10 -0.95
N LYS A 102 6.19 -2.39 -0.10
CA LYS A 102 5.71 -1.02 -0.33
C LYS A 102 6.45 -0.04 0.57
N VAL A 103 6.94 1.06 -0.01
CA VAL A 103 7.55 2.21 0.68
C VAL A 103 7.08 3.51 0.04
N SER A 104 7.23 4.65 0.70
CA SER A 104 7.03 5.96 0.07
C SER A 104 8.24 6.39 -0.76
N LEU A 105 8.07 7.39 -1.64
CA LEU A 105 9.14 7.85 -2.53
C LEU A 105 10.28 8.52 -1.75
N GLY A 106 9.96 9.48 -0.88
CA GLY A 106 10.96 10.33 -0.25
C GLY A 106 11.61 11.32 -1.22
N HIS A 107 12.84 11.72 -0.92
CA HIS A 107 13.54 12.84 -1.59
C HIS A 107 14.25 12.38 -2.88
N PHE A 108 13.50 11.97 -3.89
CA PHE A 108 14.05 11.64 -5.19
C PHE A 108 14.54 12.88 -5.95
N SER A 109 15.71 12.78 -6.54
CA SER A 109 16.25 13.78 -7.49
C SER A 109 16.74 13.11 -8.78
N ASP A 110 16.63 13.82 -9.90
CA ASP A 110 16.95 13.28 -11.24
C ASP A 110 18.46 12.96 -11.43
N THR A 111 19.31 13.43 -10.50
CA THR A 111 20.76 13.19 -10.54
C THR A 111 21.19 11.93 -9.82
N GLN A 112 20.26 11.17 -9.24
CA GLN A 112 20.59 10.00 -8.45
C GLN A 112 20.82 8.77 -9.31
N PRO A 113 21.92 8.05 -9.07
CA PRO A 113 22.14 6.78 -9.74
C PRO A 113 21.17 5.72 -9.18
N LEU A 114 20.26 5.21 -10.01
CA LEU A 114 19.34 4.14 -9.67
C LEU A 114 19.98 2.73 -9.77
N ASP A 115 21.26 2.64 -10.13
CA ASP A 115 21.97 1.36 -10.26
C ASP A 115 22.08 0.61 -8.93
N ALA A 116 22.28 1.34 -7.82
CA ALA A 116 22.29 0.74 -6.49
C ALA A 116 20.94 0.13 -6.12
N LEU A 117 19.83 0.80 -6.48
CA LEU A 117 18.48 0.26 -6.31
C LEU A 117 18.29 -1.00 -7.15
N ARG A 118 18.71 -0.96 -8.42
CA ARG A 118 18.70 -2.13 -9.31
C ARG A 118 19.43 -3.32 -8.69
N ALA A 119 20.64 -3.10 -8.19
CA ALA A 119 21.44 -4.15 -7.57
C ALA A 119 20.75 -4.77 -6.35
N LEU A 120 20.15 -3.95 -5.50
CA LEU A 120 19.40 -4.43 -4.33
C LEU A 120 18.17 -5.25 -4.73
N LEU A 121 17.39 -4.79 -5.70
CA LEU A 121 16.20 -5.50 -6.16
C LEU A 121 16.57 -6.84 -6.82
N ASN A 122 17.61 -6.85 -7.65
CA ASN A 122 18.11 -8.10 -8.25
C ASN A 122 18.61 -9.09 -7.20
N ALA A 123 19.31 -8.62 -6.17
CA ALA A 123 19.83 -9.47 -5.10
C ALA A 123 18.72 -10.04 -4.20
N SER A 124 17.67 -9.25 -3.93
CA SER A 124 16.57 -9.67 -3.07
C SER A 124 15.53 -10.54 -3.79
N GLY A 125 15.36 -10.38 -5.10
CA GLY A 125 14.28 -10.96 -5.89
C GLY A 125 12.89 -10.45 -5.51
N MET A 126 12.78 -9.45 -4.61
CA MET A 126 11.52 -8.89 -4.12
C MET A 126 11.04 -7.76 -5.04
N ALA A 127 9.78 -7.78 -5.41
CA ALA A 127 9.16 -6.66 -6.10
C ALA A 127 9.04 -5.44 -5.18
N LEU A 128 9.24 -4.25 -5.73
CA LEU A 128 9.11 -2.98 -5.02
C LEU A 128 7.99 -2.16 -5.64
N VAL A 129 7.09 -1.66 -4.80
CA VAL A 129 6.08 -0.67 -5.18
C VAL A 129 6.28 0.60 -4.36
N VAL A 130 6.14 1.76 -5.02
CA VAL A 130 6.37 3.07 -4.40
C VAL A 130 5.07 3.84 -4.37
N GLU A 131 4.71 4.32 -3.18
CA GLU A 131 3.44 5.00 -2.90
C GLU A 131 3.60 6.51 -2.87
N ASN A 132 2.57 7.23 -3.37
CA ASN A 132 2.36 8.64 -3.12
C ASN A 132 1.84 8.84 -1.70
N ASP A 133 2.67 9.40 -0.84
CA ASP A 133 2.32 9.68 0.56
C ASP A 133 1.75 11.11 0.74
N GLN A 134 1.49 11.50 1.99
CA GLN A 134 0.92 12.80 2.34
C GLN A 134 1.98 13.90 2.54
N THR A 135 3.21 13.68 2.10
CA THR A 135 4.30 14.65 2.14
C THR A 135 4.51 15.31 0.78
N ASP A 136 5.26 16.41 0.74
CA ASP A 136 5.63 17.08 -0.52
C ASP A 136 6.34 16.13 -1.51
N CYS A 137 6.99 15.07 -0.99
CA CYS A 137 7.63 14.04 -1.81
C CYS A 137 6.63 13.15 -2.55
N GLY A 138 5.40 13.02 -2.02
CA GLY A 138 4.30 12.27 -2.63
C GLY A 138 3.50 13.05 -3.67
N GLN A 139 3.84 14.31 -3.96
CA GLN A 139 3.21 15.10 -5.01
C GLN A 139 3.39 14.48 -6.40
N LEU A 140 2.50 14.84 -7.33
CA LEU A 140 2.49 14.32 -8.69
C LEU A 140 3.80 14.57 -9.44
N ALA A 141 4.40 15.74 -9.27
CA ALA A 141 5.63 16.09 -10.00
C ALA A 141 6.81 15.18 -9.64
N PRO A 142 7.20 14.96 -8.37
CA PRO A 142 8.25 14.01 -8.02
C PRO A 142 7.90 12.56 -8.40
N MET A 143 6.65 12.12 -8.22
CA MET A 143 6.22 10.77 -8.61
C MET A 143 6.37 10.53 -10.12
N ARG A 144 6.02 11.50 -10.96
CA ARG A 144 6.20 11.43 -12.41
C ARG A 144 7.67 11.36 -12.81
N ARG A 145 8.54 12.19 -12.21
CA ARG A 145 9.99 12.16 -12.48
C ARG A 145 10.59 10.81 -12.13
N PHE A 146 10.26 10.28 -10.96
CA PHE A 146 10.71 8.96 -10.54
C PHE A 146 10.25 7.86 -11.50
N GLN A 147 8.97 7.85 -11.87
CA GLN A 147 8.41 6.87 -12.81
C GLN A 147 9.11 6.97 -14.18
N ALA A 148 9.38 8.19 -14.66
CA ALA A 148 10.10 8.39 -15.92
C ALA A 148 11.52 7.82 -15.86
N ALA A 149 12.25 8.07 -14.77
CA ALA A 149 13.60 7.54 -14.55
C ALA A 149 13.60 5.99 -14.45
N CYS A 150 12.63 5.41 -13.75
CA CYS A 150 12.47 3.95 -13.69
C CYS A 150 12.22 3.34 -15.08
N ARG A 151 11.39 3.97 -15.90
CA ARG A 151 11.10 3.53 -17.26
C ARG A 151 12.33 3.63 -18.17
N GLU A 152 13.05 4.75 -18.13
CA GLU A 152 14.27 4.99 -18.90
C GLU A 152 15.35 3.95 -18.59
N MET A 153 15.50 3.62 -17.32
CA MET A 153 16.46 2.63 -16.85
C MET A 153 15.92 1.19 -16.88
N ALA A 154 14.69 0.95 -17.31
CA ALA A 154 14.02 -0.36 -17.23
C ALA A 154 14.14 -1.00 -15.83
N LEU A 155 13.92 -0.21 -14.78
CA LEU A 155 13.87 -0.71 -13.40
C LEU A 155 12.52 -1.42 -13.15
N PRO A 156 12.51 -2.57 -12.48
CA PRO A 156 11.29 -3.32 -12.15
C PRO A 156 10.59 -2.71 -10.91
N VAL A 157 10.35 -1.41 -10.92
CA VAL A 157 9.64 -0.70 -9.86
C VAL A 157 8.32 -0.19 -10.42
N THR A 158 7.24 -0.45 -9.71
CA THR A 158 5.90 0.01 -10.04
C THR A 158 5.36 0.91 -8.93
N LEU A 159 4.15 1.44 -9.11
CA LEU A 159 3.57 2.38 -8.17
C LEU A 159 2.39 1.75 -7.43
N THR A 160 2.28 2.08 -6.15
CA THR A 160 1.02 2.06 -5.40
C THR A 160 0.35 3.40 -5.59
N PHE A 161 -0.85 3.41 -6.16
CA PHE A 161 -1.66 4.60 -6.27
C PHE A 161 -2.59 4.69 -5.07
N ASP A 162 -2.25 5.54 -4.10
CA ASP A 162 -3.17 5.89 -3.02
C ASP A 162 -4.13 6.97 -3.53
N MET A 163 -5.40 6.64 -3.59
CA MET A 163 -6.42 7.50 -4.19
C MET A 163 -6.61 8.81 -3.43
N GLY A 164 -6.59 8.75 -2.11
CA GLY A 164 -6.89 9.90 -1.25
C GLY A 164 -5.72 10.84 -1.03
N ASN A 165 -4.50 10.32 -0.94
CA ASN A 165 -3.32 11.09 -0.51
C ASN A 165 -3.04 12.34 -1.38
N TRP A 166 -3.45 12.35 -2.63
CA TRP A 166 -3.31 13.50 -3.54
C TRP A 166 -3.93 14.79 -2.99
N LEU A 167 -5.08 14.68 -2.32
CA LEU A 167 -5.73 15.88 -1.75
C LEU A 167 -4.94 16.48 -0.60
N TRP A 168 -4.23 15.67 0.20
CA TRP A 168 -3.36 16.17 1.28
C TRP A 168 -2.20 17.01 0.79
N VAL A 169 -1.73 16.73 -0.43
CA VAL A 169 -0.59 17.46 -1.05
C VAL A 169 -1.04 18.49 -2.08
N GLY A 170 -2.37 18.69 -2.23
CA GLY A 170 -2.94 19.71 -3.09
C GLY A 170 -3.00 19.33 -4.58
N ASP A 171 -2.82 18.05 -4.92
CA ASP A 171 -2.90 17.54 -6.30
C ASP A 171 -4.27 16.92 -6.59
N SER A 172 -4.64 16.87 -7.89
CA SER A 172 -5.86 16.20 -8.36
C SER A 172 -5.62 14.70 -8.51
N PRO A 173 -6.44 13.84 -7.85
CA PRO A 173 -6.37 12.40 -8.03
C PRO A 173 -6.59 11.96 -9.49
N GLU A 174 -7.48 12.64 -10.23
CA GLU A 174 -7.79 12.33 -11.62
C GLU A 174 -6.61 12.69 -12.55
N GLU A 175 -5.98 13.85 -12.32
CA GLU A 175 -4.78 14.23 -13.07
C GLU A 175 -3.64 13.25 -12.79
N ALA A 176 -3.47 12.85 -11.53
CA ALA A 176 -2.49 11.84 -11.15
C ALA A 176 -2.77 10.48 -11.82
N ALA A 177 -4.02 10.03 -11.82
CA ALA A 177 -4.41 8.80 -12.54
C ALA A 177 -4.11 8.88 -14.03
N HIS A 178 -4.47 9.99 -14.68
CA HIS A 178 -4.18 10.21 -16.12
C HIS A 178 -2.69 10.03 -16.44
N HIS A 179 -1.80 10.51 -15.56
CA HIS A 179 -0.36 10.45 -15.80
C HIS A 179 0.31 9.14 -15.35
N LEU A 180 -0.17 8.53 -14.27
CA LEU A 180 0.54 7.45 -13.59
C LEU A 180 -0.09 6.06 -13.78
N ALA A 181 -1.34 5.95 -14.23
CA ALA A 181 -2.04 4.68 -14.35
C ALA A 181 -1.22 3.57 -15.04
N PRO A 182 -0.47 3.82 -16.14
CA PRO A 182 0.31 2.77 -16.79
C PRO A 182 1.42 2.16 -15.92
N ALA A 183 1.84 2.83 -14.83
CA ALA A 183 2.87 2.36 -13.91
C ALA A 183 2.29 1.78 -12.61
N VAL A 184 0.98 1.86 -12.41
CA VAL A 184 0.30 1.41 -11.20
C VAL A 184 0.11 -0.11 -11.24
N SER A 185 0.58 -0.80 -10.21
CA SER A 185 0.37 -2.23 -10.02
C SER A 185 -0.38 -2.57 -8.73
N TYR A 186 -0.65 -1.58 -7.87
CA TYR A 186 -1.42 -1.71 -6.66
C TYR A 186 -2.20 -0.42 -6.38
N ILE A 187 -3.42 -0.52 -5.89
CA ILE A 187 -4.28 0.63 -5.60
C ILE A 187 -4.65 0.61 -4.12
N HIS A 188 -4.26 1.64 -3.38
CA HIS A 188 -4.83 1.90 -2.07
C HIS A 188 -6.14 2.66 -2.22
N VAL A 189 -7.21 1.97 -1.89
CA VAL A 189 -8.57 2.50 -2.02
C VAL A 189 -8.94 3.22 -0.74
N LYS A 190 -9.13 4.52 -0.84
CA LYS A 190 -9.79 5.38 0.14
C LYS A 190 -10.29 6.65 -0.53
N ALA A 191 -11.44 7.13 -0.11
CA ALA A 191 -11.86 8.49 -0.40
C ALA A 191 -11.30 9.45 0.68
N ALA A 192 -11.12 10.70 0.32
CA ALA A 192 -10.74 11.75 1.25
C ALA A 192 -11.83 12.82 1.27
N VAL A 193 -12.32 13.14 2.44
CA VAL A 193 -13.34 14.19 2.64
C VAL A 193 -12.80 15.27 3.57
N PRO A 194 -13.19 16.54 3.36
CA PRO A 194 -12.76 17.64 4.24
C PRO A 194 -13.09 17.35 5.70
N HIS A 195 -12.12 17.59 6.57
CA HIS A 195 -12.29 17.47 8.02
C HIS A 195 -11.41 18.48 8.75
N LYS A 196 -12.04 19.46 9.42
CA LYS A 196 -11.35 20.62 10.03
C LYS A 196 -10.50 21.33 8.97
N ASP A 197 -9.22 21.56 9.26
CA ASP A 197 -8.26 22.20 8.37
C ASP A 197 -7.52 21.21 7.44
N ASN A 198 -8.03 19.97 7.34
CA ASN A 198 -7.38 18.89 6.60
C ASN A 198 -8.42 17.94 5.97
N PHE A 199 -8.04 16.72 5.71
CA PHE A 199 -8.89 15.65 5.19
C PHE A 199 -8.94 14.47 6.18
N ARG A 200 -9.94 13.61 6.00
CA ARG A 200 -9.99 12.28 6.63
C ARG A 200 -10.33 11.22 5.59
N ALA A 201 -9.80 10.03 5.78
CA ALA A 201 -10.12 8.88 4.96
C ALA A 201 -11.52 8.34 5.30
N VAL A 202 -12.28 7.99 4.27
CA VAL A 202 -13.58 7.32 4.37
C VAL A 202 -13.69 6.28 3.25
N ALA A 203 -14.67 5.35 3.38
CA ALA A 203 -15.00 4.44 2.30
C ALA A 203 -15.51 5.21 1.06
N PRO A 204 -15.21 4.75 -0.17
CA PRO A 204 -15.60 5.46 -1.39
C PRO A 204 -17.10 5.65 -1.55
N ASP A 205 -17.91 4.69 -1.11
CA ASP A 205 -19.38 4.74 -1.14
C ASP A 205 -19.99 5.71 -0.12
N ARG A 206 -19.17 6.24 0.79
CA ARG A 206 -19.54 7.26 1.78
C ARG A 206 -19.07 8.67 1.42
N ALA A 207 -18.55 8.83 0.23
CA ALA A 207 -18.12 10.09 -0.36
C ALA A 207 -18.90 10.36 -1.65
N ASP A 208 -18.50 11.38 -2.40
CA ASP A 208 -19.09 11.63 -3.71
C ASP A 208 -18.67 10.57 -4.76
N ALA A 209 -19.44 10.49 -5.85
CA ALA A 209 -19.25 9.45 -6.89
C ALA A 209 -17.88 9.48 -7.57
N ARG A 210 -17.16 10.63 -7.54
CA ARG A 210 -15.83 10.76 -8.16
C ARG A 210 -14.84 9.69 -7.73
N TRP A 211 -14.97 9.20 -6.49
CA TRP A 211 -14.03 8.21 -5.95
C TRP A 211 -14.21 6.82 -6.57
N LEU A 212 -15.44 6.42 -6.86
CA LEU A 212 -15.69 5.19 -7.62
C LEU A 212 -15.36 5.38 -9.10
N ASP A 213 -15.67 6.56 -9.68
CA ASP A 213 -15.31 6.89 -11.06
C ASP A 213 -13.78 6.90 -11.26
N LEU A 214 -13.01 7.31 -10.24
CA LEU A 214 -11.54 7.29 -10.27
C LEU A 214 -10.98 5.87 -10.39
N LEU A 215 -11.62 4.87 -9.76
CA LEU A 215 -11.23 3.47 -9.91
C LEU A 215 -11.31 2.99 -11.36
N GLY A 216 -12.26 3.50 -12.14
CA GLY A 216 -12.39 3.21 -13.56
C GLY A 216 -11.26 3.77 -14.44
N GLN A 217 -10.46 4.72 -13.93
CA GLN A 217 -9.31 5.31 -14.60
C GLN A 217 -7.99 4.60 -14.29
N LEU A 218 -7.99 3.69 -13.31
CA LEU A 218 -6.83 2.93 -12.88
C LEU A 218 -6.86 1.51 -13.49
N PRO A 219 -5.72 0.79 -13.53
CA PRO A 219 -5.67 -0.55 -14.13
C PRO A 219 -6.69 -1.50 -13.49
N ALA A 220 -7.57 -2.07 -14.30
CA ALA A 220 -8.69 -2.89 -13.83
C ALA A 220 -8.24 -4.20 -13.16
N ASP A 221 -7.06 -4.71 -13.49
CA ASP A 221 -6.47 -5.94 -12.97
C ASP A 221 -5.54 -5.73 -11.78
N ALA A 222 -5.19 -4.46 -11.46
CA ALA A 222 -4.39 -4.16 -10.28
C ALA A 222 -5.14 -4.56 -9.00
N PRO A 223 -4.48 -5.26 -8.05
CA PRO A 223 -5.04 -5.51 -6.74
C PRO A 223 -5.48 -4.22 -6.05
N ARG A 224 -6.57 -4.29 -5.29
CA ARG A 224 -7.12 -3.17 -4.51
C ARG A 224 -6.93 -3.42 -3.02
N GLY A 225 -6.26 -2.52 -2.32
CA GLY A 225 -6.09 -2.52 -0.87
C GLY A 225 -7.12 -1.64 -0.18
N ILE A 226 -7.89 -2.19 0.73
CA ILE A 226 -8.81 -1.42 1.58
C ILE A 226 -7.99 -0.67 2.63
N GLU A 227 -7.90 0.66 2.52
CA GLU A 227 -7.14 1.52 3.44
C GLU A 227 -7.98 2.66 4.03
N PHE A 228 -9.28 2.47 4.14
CA PHE A 228 -10.17 3.35 4.91
C PHE A 228 -10.64 2.65 6.18
N PRO A 229 -11.11 3.37 7.21
CA PRO A 229 -11.52 2.79 8.48
C PRO A 229 -12.61 1.72 8.33
N LEU A 230 -12.32 0.53 8.87
CA LEU A 230 -13.26 -0.59 8.97
C LEU A 230 -13.74 -0.68 10.43
N GLU A 231 -14.91 -0.13 10.69
CA GLU A 231 -15.48 0.02 12.03
C GLU A 231 -16.86 -0.65 12.11
N GLY A 232 -17.13 -1.33 13.22
CA GLY A 232 -18.42 -1.96 13.46
C GLY A 232 -18.34 -3.06 14.52
N ALA A 233 -19.50 -3.52 14.97
CA ALA A 233 -19.58 -4.60 15.96
C ALA A 233 -19.17 -5.97 15.39
N ASP A 234 -19.40 -6.19 14.10
CA ASP A 234 -18.95 -7.38 13.37
C ASP A 234 -17.98 -6.96 12.24
N LEU A 235 -16.70 -7.02 12.55
CA LEU A 235 -15.64 -6.62 11.61
C LEU A 235 -15.61 -7.52 10.36
N THR A 236 -15.95 -8.80 10.51
CA THR A 236 -16.00 -9.71 9.35
C THR A 236 -17.10 -9.32 8.39
N ALA A 237 -18.28 -8.97 8.89
CA ALA A 237 -19.38 -8.51 8.05
C ALA A 237 -19.08 -7.19 7.36
N VAL A 238 -18.49 -6.22 8.08
CA VAL A 238 -18.09 -4.93 7.52
C VAL A 238 -17.01 -5.11 6.45
N THR A 239 -15.99 -5.89 6.73
CA THR A 239 -14.90 -6.16 5.76
C THR A 239 -15.45 -6.85 4.52
N ARG A 240 -16.31 -7.85 4.69
CA ARG A 240 -16.97 -8.58 3.57
C ARG A 240 -17.79 -7.64 2.67
N HIS A 241 -18.51 -6.71 3.26
CA HIS A 241 -19.26 -5.72 2.50
C HIS A 241 -18.33 -4.97 1.52
N TYR A 242 -17.20 -4.44 2.00
CA TYR A 242 -16.27 -3.69 1.16
C TYR A 242 -15.43 -4.56 0.22
N VAL A 243 -15.11 -5.79 0.61
CA VAL A 243 -14.48 -6.77 -0.30
C VAL A 243 -15.39 -7.03 -1.51
N ASN A 244 -16.68 -7.23 -1.28
CA ASN A 244 -17.64 -7.45 -2.37
C ASN A 244 -17.82 -6.19 -3.22
N LEU A 245 -18.03 -5.03 -2.60
CA LEU A 245 -18.15 -3.75 -3.30
C LEU A 245 -16.97 -3.54 -4.26
N LEU A 246 -15.74 -3.62 -3.75
CA LEU A 246 -14.55 -3.35 -4.55
C LEU A 246 -14.22 -4.45 -5.58
N ARG A 247 -14.80 -5.63 -5.45
CA ARG A 247 -14.64 -6.70 -6.44
C ARG A 247 -15.58 -6.51 -7.63
N GLU A 248 -16.72 -5.88 -7.42
CA GLU A 248 -17.73 -5.61 -8.45
C GLU A 248 -17.41 -4.34 -9.27
N GLU A 249 -16.83 -3.32 -8.64
CA GLU A 249 -16.38 -2.08 -9.30
C GLU A 249 -15.16 -2.32 -10.22
#